data_6f5ec9abe7a7182d0545a762d0c4e0b2
#
_entry.id   6f5ec9abe7a7182d0545a762d0c4e0b2
#
_cell.length_a   1.000
_cell.length_b   1.000
_cell.length_c   1.000
_cell.angle_alpha   90.00
_cell.angle_beta   90.00
_cell.angle_gamma   90.00
#
_symmetry.space_group_name_H-M   'P 1'
#
loop_
_entity.id
_entity.type
_entity.pdbx_description
1 polymer ?
#
loop_
_entity_poly.entity_id
_entity_poly.type
_entity_poly.pdbx_seq_one_letter_code
_entity_poly.pdbx_strand_id
1 'polypeptide(L)'
;CGAFLTDRDLDYCPHCGCNVLIQKKADYLSRQYYNLGLEKASVRDLSGAISCLKQSLIYSKYNIQARNLLGLVYFETGEVVAALSEWVISKNLQPSRNLASEYINKLQANSNKLEVINETIRKYNEALNLCREGHEDMAAIRLKKILSQNPKLIKGYHLLALIRIKEGEYNKARRTLKKAARIDQTNTTTLRFLKEIEEQTGVSTKLGRQNKGLFRNGDETGGEKAGMGPEMMVQAPAYRERSRVSLFFTLVAGFAAGLLAFYLLAVPAIKQRIYREANQQIVSYSDAVSSQGAELTKAQSQVKESDDTVEAASAQIAQEQKKSSTYQALLEAYAAYKQQNMDEAALKLQNVYVNVLPDDL
;
A
#
# COMPACT_ATOMS: atom_id res chain seq x y z
N CYS A 1 11.30 -29.41 -0.03
CA CYS A 1 12.15 -29.92 1.06
C CYS A 1 12.98 -28.82 1.75
N GLY A 2 13.03 -27.60 1.24
CA GLY A 2 13.80 -26.48 1.83
C GLY A 2 15.31 -26.54 1.63
N ALA A 3 15.84 -27.50 0.89
CA ALA A 3 17.27 -27.59 0.59
C ALA A 3 17.71 -26.46 -0.36
N PHE A 4 18.86 -25.84 -0.05
CA PHE A 4 19.48 -24.86 -0.96
C PHE A 4 20.02 -25.59 -2.20
N LEU A 5 19.60 -25.14 -3.38
CA LEU A 5 20.15 -25.62 -4.65
C LEU A 5 21.46 -24.86 -4.93
N THR A 6 22.56 -25.53 -4.70
CA THR A 6 23.93 -24.96 -4.89
C THR A 6 24.31 -24.88 -6.37
N ASP A 7 23.76 -25.74 -7.20
CA ASP A 7 24.03 -25.78 -8.63
C ASP A 7 22.83 -25.28 -9.45
N ARG A 8 23.11 -24.32 -10.37
CA ARG A 8 22.08 -23.71 -11.22
C ARG A 8 21.60 -24.64 -12.34
N ASP A 9 22.38 -25.65 -12.69
CA ASP A 9 22.10 -26.52 -13.85
C ASP A 9 21.32 -27.78 -13.50
N LEU A 10 21.11 -28.06 -12.20
CA LEU A 10 20.33 -29.22 -11.77
C LEU A 10 18.83 -29.05 -12.07
N ASP A 11 18.27 -30.01 -12.79
CA ASP A 11 16.83 -30.06 -13.10
C ASP A 11 16.02 -30.70 -11.96
N TYR A 12 16.69 -31.45 -11.08
CA TYR A 12 16.11 -32.14 -9.94
C TYR A 12 16.84 -31.79 -8.65
N CYS A 13 16.09 -31.70 -7.56
CA CYS A 13 16.68 -31.49 -6.25
C CYS A 13 17.48 -32.70 -5.82
N PRO A 14 18.79 -32.58 -5.51
CA PRO A 14 19.60 -33.74 -5.12
C PRO A 14 19.20 -34.34 -3.78
N HIS A 15 18.43 -33.60 -2.97
CA HIS A 15 18.01 -34.04 -1.65
C HIS A 15 16.67 -34.80 -1.64
N CYS A 16 15.70 -34.41 -2.47
CA CYS A 16 14.35 -35.00 -2.47
C CYS A 16 13.88 -35.48 -3.86
N GLY A 17 14.69 -35.34 -4.91
CA GLY A 17 14.36 -35.77 -6.28
C GLY A 17 13.29 -34.95 -6.99
N CYS A 18 12.71 -33.91 -6.36
CA CYS A 18 11.70 -33.08 -7.00
C CYS A 18 12.26 -32.32 -8.18
N ASN A 19 11.49 -32.23 -9.27
CA ASN A 19 11.84 -31.41 -10.42
C ASN A 19 11.78 -29.91 -10.05
N VAL A 20 12.91 -29.22 -10.20
CA VAL A 20 13.05 -27.80 -9.84
C VAL A 20 13.06 -26.88 -11.05
N LEU A 21 12.95 -27.41 -12.24
CA LEU A 21 12.96 -26.65 -13.51
C LEU A 21 11.83 -25.63 -13.57
N ILE A 22 10.63 -26.01 -13.14
CA ILE A 22 9.44 -25.12 -13.09
C ILE A 22 9.71 -23.97 -12.13
N GLN A 23 10.26 -24.25 -10.93
CA GLN A 23 10.57 -23.24 -9.93
C GLN A 23 11.62 -22.26 -10.45
N LYS A 24 12.70 -22.75 -11.07
CA LYS A 24 13.74 -21.92 -11.68
C LYS A 24 13.18 -21.04 -12.79
N LYS A 25 12.32 -21.58 -13.65
CA LYS A 25 11.65 -20.82 -14.71
C LYS A 25 10.72 -19.75 -14.15
N ALA A 26 9.97 -20.06 -13.07
CA ALA A 26 9.11 -19.09 -12.38
C ALA A 26 9.94 -17.98 -11.76
N ASP A 27 11.04 -18.28 -11.07
CA ASP A 27 11.93 -17.28 -10.49
C ASP A 27 12.62 -16.40 -11.55
N TYR A 28 12.99 -16.99 -12.68
CA TYR A 28 13.53 -16.25 -13.83
C TYR A 28 12.48 -15.26 -14.37
N LEU A 29 11.25 -15.70 -14.62
CA LEU A 29 10.15 -14.85 -15.10
C LEU A 29 9.83 -13.75 -14.07
N SER A 30 9.82 -14.08 -12.78
CA SER A 30 9.62 -13.09 -11.72
C SER A 30 10.66 -11.97 -11.80
N ARG A 31 11.94 -12.30 -11.99
CA ARG A 31 13.03 -11.31 -12.14
C ARG A 31 12.88 -10.47 -13.41
N GLN A 32 12.48 -11.09 -14.52
CA GLN A 32 12.25 -10.36 -15.78
C GLN A 32 11.12 -9.33 -15.61
N TYR A 33 9.99 -9.73 -15.01
CA TYR A 33 8.89 -8.80 -14.74
C TYR A 33 9.24 -7.73 -13.71
N TYR A 34 10.09 -8.05 -12.73
CA TYR A 34 10.64 -7.05 -11.81
C TYR A 34 11.47 -6.00 -12.55
N ASN A 35 12.39 -6.42 -13.41
CA ASN A 35 13.24 -5.50 -14.18
C ASN A 35 12.40 -4.61 -15.09
N LEU A 36 11.41 -5.19 -15.78
CA LEU A 36 10.47 -4.43 -16.61
C LEU A 36 9.66 -3.42 -15.78
N GLY A 37 9.23 -3.82 -14.59
CA GLY A 37 8.54 -2.94 -13.63
C GLY A 37 9.43 -1.78 -13.16
N LEU A 38 10.71 -2.04 -12.90
CA LEU A 38 11.70 -1.03 -12.52
C LEU A 38 11.94 -0.02 -13.65
N GLU A 39 12.09 -0.50 -14.90
CA GLU A 39 12.25 0.34 -16.10
C GLU A 39 11.01 1.25 -16.26
N LYS A 40 9.81 0.71 -16.20
CA LYS A 40 8.56 1.47 -16.29
C LYS A 40 8.45 2.53 -15.18
N ALA A 41 8.79 2.18 -13.94
CA ALA A 41 8.79 3.11 -12.82
C ALA A 41 9.78 4.28 -13.05
N SER A 42 10.95 4.02 -13.64
CA SER A 42 11.98 5.03 -13.93
C SER A 42 11.51 6.11 -14.91
N VAL A 43 10.68 5.73 -15.88
CA VAL A 43 10.09 6.66 -16.86
C VAL A 43 8.72 7.21 -16.44
N ARG A 44 8.31 6.97 -15.19
CA ARG A 44 7.02 7.38 -14.63
C ARG A 44 5.79 6.75 -15.29
N ASP A 45 5.94 5.57 -15.86
CA ASP A 45 4.85 4.66 -16.19
C ASP A 45 4.48 3.86 -14.95
N LEU A 46 3.84 4.51 -13.97
CA LEU A 46 3.58 3.90 -12.67
C LEU A 46 2.50 2.81 -12.75
N SER A 47 1.47 3.01 -13.57
CA SER A 47 0.45 1.99 -13.82
C SER A 47 1.02 0.74 -14.49
N GLY A 48 1.89 0.91 -15.48
CA GLY A 48 2.59 -0.20 -16.13
C GLY A 48 3.56 -0.91 -15.18
N ALA A 49 4.26 -0.14 -14.33
CA ALA A 49 5.13 -0.70 -13.29
C ALA A 49 4.35 -1.58 -12.30
N ILE A 50 3.18 -1.10 -11.79
CA ILE A 50 2.30 -1.88 -10.91
C ILE A 50 1.89 -3.19 -11.57
N SER A 51 1.49 -3.16 -12.86
CA SER A 51 1.11 -4.36 -13.60
C SER A 51 2.24 -5.37 -13.69
N CYS A 52 3.44 -4.93 -14.10
CA CYS A 52 4.61 -5.79 -14.21
C CYS A 52 5.04 -6.37 -12.85
N LEU A 53 5.06 -5.55 -11.78
CA LEU A 53 5.45 -5.99 -10.45
C LEU A 53 4.46 -6.99 -9.87
N LYS A 54 3.15 -6.83 -10.11
CA LYS A 54 2.14 -7.83 -9.76
C LYS A 54 2.37 -9.15 -10.51
N GLN A 55 2.70 -9.09 -11.80
CA GLN A 55 3.07 -10.31 -12.55
C GLN A 55 4.32 -10.98 -11.99
N SER A 56 5.33 -10.20 -11.62
CA SER A 56 6.51 -10.72 -10.92
C SER A 56 6.13 -11.53 -9.67
N LEU A 57 5.18 -10.99 -8.86
CA LEU A 57 4.72 -11.63 -7.62
C LEU A 57 3.78 -12.83 -7.85
N ILE A 58 3.13 -12.92 -9.00
CA ILE A 58 2.38 -14.13 -9.41
C ILE A 58 3.35 -15.29 -9.64
N TYR A 59 4.48 -15.04 -10.31
CA TYR A 59 5.49 -16.06 -10.55
C TYR A 59 6.29 -16.42 -9.29
N SER A 60 6.65 -15.44 -8.45
CA SER A 60 7.36 -15.67 -7.19
C SER A 60 6.85 -14.74 -6.09
N LYS A 61 6.02 -15.26 -5.20
CA LYS A 61 5.47 -14.53 -4.04
C LYS A 61 6.56 -14.04 -3.07
N TYR A 62 7.73 -14.67 -3.11
CA TYR A 62 8.87 -14.41 -2.25
C TYR A 62 9.87 -13.41 -2.84
N ASN A 63 9.55 -12.78 -3.98
CA ASN A 63 10.40 -11.75 -4.55
C ASN A 63 10.30 -10.44 -3.72
N ILE A 64 11.21 -10.32 -2.76
CA ILE A 64 11.28 -9.17 -1.83
C ILE A 64 11.49 -7.86 -2.58
N GLN A 65 12.35 -7.86 -3.61
CA GLN A 65 12.64 -6.68 -4.40
C GLN A 65 11.39 -6.16 -5.14
N ALA A 66 10.62 -7.09 -5.72
CA ALA A 66 9.37 -6.75 -6.40
C ALA A 66 8.33 -6.17 -5.42
N ARG A 67 8.21 -6.74 -4.20
CA ARG A 67 7.31 -6.18 -3.18
C ARG A 67 7.73 -4.81 -2.70
N ASN A 68 9.02 -4.62 -2.44
CA ASN A 68 9.54 -3.33 -1.99
C ASN A 68 9.31 -2.25 -3.04
N LEU A 69 9.58 -2.55 -4.31
CA LEU A 69 9.36 -1.63 -5.41
C LEU A 69 7.85 -1.38 -5.64
N LEU A 70 7.01 -2.41 -5.57
CA LEU A 70 5.56 -2.27 -5.70
C LEU A 70 4.99 -1.35 -4.62
N GLY A 71 5.43 -1.52 -3.37
CA GLY A 71 5.08 -0.61 -2.28
C GLY A 71 5.52 0.83 -2.56
N LEU A 72 6.73 1.04 -3.08
CA LEU A 72 7.22 2.36 -3.44
C LEU A 72 6.39 3.00 -4.56
N VAL A 73 6.03 2.24 -5.58
CA VAL A 73 5.18 2.72 -6.69
C VAL A 73 3.77 3.06 -6.20
N TYR A 74 3.18 2.25 -5.33
CA TYR A 74 1.90 2.59 -4.67
C TYR A 74 2.00 3.87 -3.85
N PHE A 75 3.09 4.06 -3.13
CA PHE A 75 3.32 5.30 -2.38
C PHE A 75 3.40 6.53 -3.29
N GLU A 76 4.06 6.41 -4.45
CA GLU A 76 4.15 7.47 -5.45
C GLU A 76 2.80 7.79 -6.13
N THR A 77 1.88 6.84 -6.20
CA THR A 77 0.51 7.05 -6.70
C THR A 77 -0.49 7.51 -5.63
N GLY A 78 -0.01 7.72 -4.39
CA GLY A 78 -0.82 8.13 -3.24
C GLY A 78 -1.61 7.02 -2.57
N GLU A 79 -1.39 5.76 -2.95
CA GLU A 79 -2.02 4.55 -2.42
C GLU A 79 -1.26 4.03 -1.18
N VAL A 80 -1.20 4.84 -0.13
CA VAL A 80 -0.30 4.58 1.01
C VAL A 80 -0.63 3.28 1.75
N VAL A 81 -1.92 2.91 1.86
CA VAL A 81 -2.32 1.64 2.50
C VAL A 81 -1.80 0.44 1.71
N ALA A 82 -1.95 0.46 0.38
CA ALA A 82 -1.41 -0.60 -0.48
C ALA A 82 0.12 -0.67 -0.37
N ALA A 83 0.80 0.48 -0.30
CA ALA A 83 2.24 0.55 -0.09
C ALA A 83 2.66 -0.11 1.23
N LEU A 84 2.00 0.26 2.34
CA LEU A 84 2.26 -0.32 3.66
C LEU A 84 2.01 -1.83 3.69
N SER A 85 0.93 -2.31 3.05
CA SER A 85 0.62 -3.73 2.97
C SER A 85 1.75 -4.52 2.31
N GLU A 86 2.27 -4.05 1.16
CA GLU A 86 3.37 -4.71 0.49
C GLU A 86 4.67 -4.68 1.30
N TRP A 87 4.97 -3.57 1.97
CA TRP A 87 6.17 -3.47 2.83
C TRP A 87 6.08 -4.32 4.09
N VAL A 88 4.90 -4.42 4.73
CA VAL A 88 4.68 -5.31 5.88
C VAL A 88 4.85 -6.77 5.48
N ILE A 89 4.26 -7.19 4.36
CA ILE A 89 4.46 -8.55 3.84
C ILE A 89 5.94 -8.79 3.54
N SER A 90 6.62 -7.83 2.90
CA SER A 90 8.05 -7.93 2.59
C SER A 90 8.90 -8.08 3.86
N LYS A 91 8.63 -7.27 4.90
CA LYS A 91 9.31 -7.34 6.19
C LYS A 91 9.09 -8.68 6.89
N ASN A 92 7.87 -9.24 6.82
CA ASN A 92 7.58 -10.55 7.41
C ASN A 92 8.30 -11.69 6.69
N LEU A 93 8.43 -11.59 5.36
CA LEU A 93 9.17 -12.59 4.56
C LEU A 93 10.69 -12.50 4.77
N GLN A 94 11.23 -11.30 4.95
CA GLN A 94 12.64 -11.05 5.21
C GLN A 94 12.78 -9.96 6.29
N PRO A 95 12.88 -10.34 7.59
CA PRO A 95 12.94 -9.38 8.69
C PRO A 95 14.24 -8.56 8.75
N SER A 96 15.36 -9.14 8.30
CA SER A 96 16.70 -8.52 8.36
C SER A 96 17.14 -8.03 6.98
N ARG A 97 17.90 -6.91 6.96
CA ARG A 97 18.47 -6.30 5.73
C ARG A 97 17.44 -6.04 4.64
N ASN A 98 16.26 -5.51 5.03
CA ASN A 98 15.14 -5.26 4.13
C ASN A 98 14.82 -3.76 4.09
N LEU A 99 14.82 -3.18 2.88
CA LEU A 99 14.47 -1.76 2.65
C LEU A 99 13.04 -1.42 3.09
N ALA A 100 12.12 -2.41 3.11
CA ALA A 100 10.76 -2.20 3.61
C ALA A 100 10.75 -1.69 5.04
N SER A 101 11.67 -2.17 5.90
CA SER A 101 11.79 -1.69 7.28
C SER A 101 12.14 -0.20 7.35
N GLU A 102 13.02 0.28 6.47
CA GLU A 102 13.37 1.69 6.40
C GLU A 102 12.18 2.55 5.93
N TYR A 103 11.43 2.09 4.93
CA TYR A 103 10.24 2.79 4.44
C TYR A 103 9.15 2.88 5.51
N ILE A 104 8.88 1.78 6.21
CA ILE A 104 7.93 1.74 7.33
C ILE A 104 8.38 2.69 8.44
N ASN A 105 9.64 2.62 8.87
CA ASN A 105 10.19 3.47 9.92
C ASN A 105 10.13 4.96 9.55
N LYS A 106 10.44 5.33 8.30
CA LYS A 106 10.31 6.71 7.81
C LYS A 106 8.87 7.23 7.84
N LEU A 107 7.89 6.36 7.65
CA LEU A 107 6.48 6.76 7.78
C LEU A 107 6.06 6.87 9.24
N GLN A 108 6.49 5.93 10.10
CA GLN A 108 6.17 5.89 11.53
C GLN A 108 6.87 6.99 12.33
N ALA A 109 8.08 7.38 11.94
CA ALA A 109 8.81 8.49 12.58
C ALA A 109 8.06 9.83 12.51
N ASN A 110 7.05 9.94 11.66
CA ASN A 110 6.23 11.12 11.50
C ASN A 110 4.76 10.77 11.78
N SER A 111 4.38 10.74 13.07
CA SER A 111 3.02 10.41 13.52
C SER A 111 1.94 11.27 12.85
N ASN A 112 2.22 12.56 12.66
CA ASN A 112 1.33 13.49 11.97
C ASN A 112 1.08 13.03 10.51
N LYS A 113 2.05 12.39 9.87
CA LYS A 113 1.90 11.93 8.48
C LYS A 113 0.97 10.73 8.36
N LEU A 114 1.02 9.80 9.31
CA LEU A 114 0.10 8.66 9.35
C LEU A 114 -1.34 9.11 9.65
N GLU A 115 -1.51 10.06 10.56
CA GLU A 115 -2.82 10.63 10.85
C GLU A 115 -3.41 11.35 9.64
N VAL A 116 -2.63 12.18 8.95
CA VAL A 116 -3.03 12.85 7.70
C VAL A 116 -3.41 11.84 6.62
N ILE A 117 -2.71 10.71 6.52
CA ILE A 117 -3.02 9.64 5.56
C ILE A 117 -4.36 9.00 5.90
N ASN A 118 -4.60 8.63 7.17
CA ASN A 118 -5.86 8.04 7.61
C ASN A 118 -7.03 9.02 7.42
N GLU A 119 -6.82 10.28 7.77
CA GLU A 119 -7.79 11.34 7.55
C GLU A 119 -8.10 11.54 6.06
N THR A 120 -7.07 11.49 5.21
CA THR A 120 -7.21 11.57 3.74
C THR A 120 -8.09 10.45 3.20
N ILE A 121 -7.89 9.21 3.65
CA ILE A 121 -8.67 8.05 3.22
C ILE A 121 -10.13 8.20 3.65
N ARG A 122 -10.36 8.55 4.91
CA ARG A 122 -11.71 8.77 5.44
C ARG A 122 -12.44 9.85 4.63
N LYS A 123 -11.82 11.01 4.47
CA LYS A 123 -12.39 12.13 3.69
C LYS A 123 -12.62 11.79 2.22
N TYR A 124 -11.75 10.95 1.62
CA TYR A 124 -11.95 10.48 0.25
C TYR A 124 -13.20 9.59 0.15
N ASN A 125 -13.38 8.67 1.08
CA ASN A 125 -14.58 7.82 1.13
C ASN A 125 -15.85 8.63 1.39
N GLU A 126 -15.79 9.66 2.25
CA GLU A 126 -16.88 10.60 2.46
C GLU A 126 -17.21 11.38 1.17
N ALA A 127 -16.19 11.82 0.42
CA ALA A 127 -16.40 12.49 -0.86
C ALA A 127 -17.05 11.56 -1.90
N LEU A 128 -16.68 10.27 -1.92
CA LEU A 128 -17.34 9.27 -2.76
C LEU A 128 -18.81 9.10 -2.40
N ASN A 129 -19.15 9.06 -1.11
CA ASN A 129 -20.52 8.94 -0.65
C ASN A 129 -21.35 10.20 -1.04
N LEU A 130 -20.79 11.39 -0.84
CA LEU A 130 -21.43 12.63 -1.30
C LEU A 130 -21.71 12.64 -2.80
N CYS A 131 -20.81 12.09 -3.63
CA CYS A 131 -21.07 11.93 -5.06
C CYS A 131 -22.23 10.95 -5.34
N ARG A 132 -22.37 9.86 -4.57
CA ARG A 132 -23.46 8.90 -4.70
C ARG A 132 -24.81 9.49 -4.28
N GLU A 133 -24.79 10.38 -3.31
CA GLU A 133 -25.95 11.10 -2.78
C GLU A 133 -26.34 12.32 -3.65
N GLY A 134 -25.55 12.65 -4.69
CA GLY A 134 -25.82 13.78 -5.58
C GLY A 134 -25.29 15.12 -5.06
N HIS A 135 -24.53 15.14 -3.97
CA HIS A 135 -23.93 16.34 -3.37
C HIS A 135 -22.52 16.62 -3.95
N GLU A 136 -22.45 16.83 -5.25
CA GLU A 136 -21.18 16.92 -6.01
C GLU A 136 -20.35 18.14 -5.65
N ASP A 137 -20.98 19.29 -5.40
CA ASP A 137 -20.31 20.52 -4.96
C ASP A 137 -19.54 20.32 -3.64
N MET A 138 -20.18 19.67 -2.67
CA MET A 138 -19.59 19.33 -1.38
C MET A 138 -18.42 18.35 -1.55
N ALA A 139 -18.61 17.35 -2.40
CA ALA A 139 -17.56 16.39 -2.74
C ALA A 139 -16.35 17.09 -3.39
N ALA A 140 -16.56 18.00 -4.33
CA ALA A 140 -15.51 18.78 -4.99
C ALA A 140 -14.70 19.62 -4.01
N ILE A 141 -15.37 20.27 -3.04
CA ILE A 141 -14.70 21.06 -1.98
C ILE A 141 -13.82 20.14 -1.12
N ARG A 142 -14.34 18.99 -0.67
CA ARG A 142 -13.59 18.01 0.11
C ARG A 142 -12.40 17.47 -0.65
N LEU A 143 -12.58 17.12 -1.93
CA LEU A 143 -11.51 16.61 -2.79
C LEU A 143 -10.38 17.63 -3.00
N LYS A 144 -10.71 18.91 -3.17
CA LYS A 144 -9.69 19.98 -3.24
C LYS A 144 -8.85 20.03 -1.97
N LYS A 145 -9.48 19.91 -0.78
CA LYS A 145 -8.78 19.87 0.52
C LYS A 145 -7.90 18.61 0.65
N ILE A 146 -8.41 17.47 0.25
CA ILE A 146 -7.64 16.21 0.25
C ILE A 146 -6.41 16.31 -0.64
N LEU A 147 -6.57 16.81 -1.86
CA LEU A 147 -5.49 16.96 -2.83
C LEU A 147 -4.46 18.02 -2.45
N SER A 148 -4.79 18.97 -1.57
CA SER A 148 -3.79 19.87 -0.99
C SER A 148 -2.94 19.19 0.09
N GLN A 149 -3.51 18.22 0.82
CA GLN A 149 -2.81 17.42 1.85
C GLN A 149 -2.03 16.26 1.24
N ASN A 150 -2.61 15.59 0.25
CA ASN A 150 -1.98 14.48 -0.48
C ASN A 150 -1.99 14.74 -2.01
N PRO A 151 -1.02 15.50 -2.51
CA PRO A 151 -0.97 15.88 -3.93
C PRO A 151 -0.62 14.73 -4.87
N LYS A 152 -0.27 13.54 -4.35
CA LYS A 152 0.02 12.34 -5.15
C LYS A 152 -1.19 11.45 -5.38
N LEU A 153 -2.33 11.68 -4.73
CA LEU A 153 -3.52 10.84 -4.80
C LEU A 153 -4.21 10.93 -6.17
N ILE A 154 -3.82 10.05 -7.10
CA ILE A 154 -4.35 10.02 -8.48
C ILE A 154 -5.85 9.80 -8.49
N LYS A 155 -6.39 8.90 -7.67
CA LYS A 155 -7.84 8.64 -7.56
C LYS A 155 -8.63 9.88 -7.18
N GLY A 156 -8.06 10.75 -6.34
CA GLY A 156 -8.67 12.02 -5.97
C GLY A 156 -8.77 13.00 -7.15
N TYR A 157 -7.74 13.05 -8.00
CA TYR A 157 -7.80 13.85 -9.23
C TYR A 157 -8.81 13.29 -10.23
N HIS A 158 -8.93 11.97 -10.36
CA HIS A 158 -9.93 11.35 -11.24
C HIS A 158 -11.35 11.69 -10.80
N LEU A 159 -11.67 11.51 -9.51
CA LEU A 159 -13.01 11.81 -8.99
C LEU A 159 -13.35 13.29 -9.15
N LEU A 160 -12.41 14.20 -8.81
CA LEU A 160 -12.61 15.64 -9.00
C LEU A 160 -12.78 16.03 -10.48
N ALA A 161 -12.09 15.34 -11.38
CA ALA A 161 -12.24 15.57 -12.81
C ALA A 161 -13.59 15.09 -13.34
N LEU A 162 -14.07 13.93 -12.87
CA LEU A 162 -15.40 13.40 -13.22
C LEU A 162 -16.52 14.36 -12.81
N ILE A 163 -16.48 14.88 -11.58
CA ILE A 163 -17.44 15.89 -11.13
C ILE A 163 -17.45 17.08 -12.09
N ARG A 164 -16.27 17.61 -12.42
CA ARG A 164 -16.15 18.78 -13.32
C ARG A 164 -16.57 18.49 -14.75
N ILE A 165 -16.39 17.26 -15.24
CA ILE A 165 -16.89 16.85 -16.56
C ILE A 165 -18.42 16.86 -16.55
N LYS A 166 -19.02 16.31 -15.48
CA LYS A 166 -20.49 16.29 -15.31
C LYS A 166 -21.07 17.71 -15.22
N GLU A 167 -20.38 18.62 -14.56
CA GLU A 167 -20.74 20.06 -14.47
C GLU A 167 -20.48 20.85 -15.79
N GLY A 168 -19.92 20.21 -16.82
CA GLY A 168 -19.52 20.89 -18.07
C GLY A 168 -18.27 21.75 -17.95
N GLU A 169 -17.57 21.73 -16.83
CA GLU A 169 -16.38 22.52 -16.57
C GLU A 169 -15.10 21.88 -17.18
N TYR A 170 -15.14 21.57 -18.48
CA TYR A 170 -14.08 20.83 -19.18
C TYR A 170 -12.67 21.42 -19.01
N ASN A 171 -12.54 22.76 -18.98
CA ASN A 171 -11.25 23.41 -18.79
C ASN A 171 -10.66 23.17 -17.41
N LYS A 172 -11.48 23.15 -16.35
CA LYS A 172 -11.04 22.85 -14.98
C LYS A 172 -10.73 21.34 -14.84
N ALA A 173 -11.55 20.47 -15.45
CA ALA A 173 -11.33 19.04 -15.50
C ALA A 173 -9.97 18.72 -16.16
N ARG A 174 -9.69 19.31 -17.33
CA ARG A 174 -8.41 19.16 -18.05
C ARG A 174 -7.21 19.58 -17.19
N ARG A 175 -7.29 20.72 -16.48
CA ARG A 175 -6.22 21.16 -15.57
C ARG A 175 -6.01 20.17 -14.41
N THR A 176 -7.06 19.56 -13.92
CA THR A 176 -7.02 18.55 -12.87
C THR A 176 -6.35 17.29 -13.35
N LEU A 177 -6.74 16.76 -14.51
CA LEU A 177 -6.17 15.56 -15.11
C LEU A 177 -4.70 15.74 -15.53
N LYS A 178 -4.30 16.95 -15.97
CA LYS A 178 -2.89 17.25 -16.21
C LYS A 178 -2.02 17.10 -14.96
N LYS A 179 -2.56 17.33 -13.75
CA LYS A 179 -1.84 17.08 -12.50
C LYS A 179 -1.69 15.57 -12.26
N ALA A 180 -2.73 14.78 -12.49
CA ALA A 180 -2.65 13.32 -12.42
C ALA A 180 -1.65 12.75 -13.43
N ALA A 181 -1.67 13.22 -14.68
CA ALA A 181 -0.74 12.80 -15.73
C ALA A 181 0.73 13.15 -15.44
N ARG A 182 1.02 14.14 -14.58
CA ARG A 182 2.39 14.42 -14.14
C ARG A 182 2.90 13.40 -13.12
N ILE A 183 1.99 12.76 -12.38
CA ILE A 183 2.33 11.71 -11.43
C ILE A 183 2.56 10.41 -12.19
N ASP A 184 1.59 10.03 -13.03
CA ASP A 184 1.61 8.82 -13.84
C ASP A 184 1.24 9.16 -15.30
N GLN A 185 2.23 9.12 -16.18
CA GLN A 185 2.10 9.59 -17.56
C GLN A 185 1.25 8.66 -18.44
N THR A 186 1.18 7.40 -18.10
CA THR A 186 0.53 6.35 -18.90
C THR A 186 -0.74 5.83 -18.27
N ASN A 187 -1.23 6.51 -17.23
CA ASN A 187 -2.47 6.10 -16.56
C ASN A 187 -3.65 6.12 -17.54
N THR A 188 -4.14 4.93 -17.88
CA THR A 188 -5.17 4.74 -18.90
C THR A 188 -6.47 5.48 -18.58
N THR A 189 -6.85 5.56 -17.29
CA THR A 189 -8.03 6.31 -16.84
C THR A 189 -7.86 7.81 -17.05
N THR A 190 -6.68 8.35 -16.70
CA THR A 190 -6.35 9.76 -16.95
C THR A 190 -6.40 10.09 -18.44
N LEU A 191 -5.78 9.24 -19.27
CA LEU A 191 -5.74 9.43 -20.71
C LEU A 191 -7.13 9.33 -21.34
N ARG A 192 -7.96 8.38 -20.89
CA ARG A 192 -9.35 8.23 -21.35
C ARG A 192 -10.17 9.48 -21.06
N PHE A 193 -10.12 10.02 -19.84
CA PHE A 193 -10.85 11.23 -19.50
C PHE A 193 -10.34 12.46 -20.26
N LEU A 194 -9.04 12.56 -20.52
CA LEU A 194 -8.49 13.64 -21.34
C LEU A 194 -8.98 13.54 -22.79
N LYS A 195 -9.07 12.33 -23.33
CA LYS A 195 -9.59 12.08 -24.68
C LYS A 195 -11.07 12.44 -24.75
N GLU A 196 -11.88 12.05 -23.79
CA GLU A 196 -13.28 12.42 -23.69
C GLU A 196 -13.49 13.95 -23.67
N ILE A 197 -12.67 14.68 -22.90
CA ILE A 197 -12.70 16.15 -22.87
C ILE A 197 -12.28 16.72 -24.24
N GLU A 198 -11.33 16.10 -24.93
CA GLU A 198 -10.90 16.52 -26.27
C GLU A 198 -12.01 16.33 -27.30
N GLU A 199 -12.71 15.19 -27.25
CA GLU A 199 -13.87 14.91 -28.11
C GLU A 199 -15.02 15.90 -27.90
N GLN A 200 -15.29 16.28 -26.61
CA GLN A 200 -16.33 17.24 -26.27
C GLN A 200 -16.00 18.68 -26.60
N THR A 201 -14.72 19.06 -26.52
CA THR A 201 -14.30 20.48 -26.64
C THR A 201 -13.57 20.81 -27.94
N GLY A 202 -13.18 19.78 -28.73
CA GLY A 202 -12.34 19.94 -29.93
C GLY A 202 -10.90 20.43 -29.64
N VAL A 203 -10.51 20.55 -28.36
CA VAL A 203 -9.20 21.10 -27.95
C VAL A 203 -8.28 20.00 -27.48
N SER A 204 -7.24 19.71 -28.27
CA SER A 204 -6.23 18.72 -27.95
C SER A 204 -5.41 19.05 -26.68
N THR A 205 -5.16 18.05 -25.86
CA THR A 205 -4.39 18.20 -24.62
C THR A 205 -2.95 17.74 -24.82
N LYS A 206 -2.03 18.68 -25.08
CA LYS A 206 -0.60 18.40 -25.12
C LYS A 206 -0.10 18.05 -23.72
N LEU A 207 0.34 16.81 -23.49
CA LEU A 207 0.95 16.32 -22.24
C LEU A 207 2.48 16.47 -22.23
N GLY A 208 3.08 17.11 -23.26
CA GLY A 208 4.51 17.30 -23.37
C GLY A 208 5.12 18.03 -22.17
N ARG A 209 6.31 17.59 -21.77
CA ARG A 209 7.19 18.27 -20.80
C ARG A 209 7.46 19.67 -21.30
N GLN A 210 6.80 20.69 -20.74
CA GLN A 210 7.34 22.04 -20.79
C GLN A 210 8.58 22.03 -19.87
N ASN A 211 9.75 21.76 -20.46
CA ASN A 211 10.99 22.26 -19.93
C ASN A 211 10.89 23.80 -20.02
N LYS A 212 10.34 24.44 -18.98
CA LYS A 212 10.67 25.81 -18.72
C LYS A 212 12.11 25.79 -18.25
N GLY A 213 13.04 25.90 -19.21
CA GLY A 213 14.42 26.20 -18.93
C GLY A 213 14.45 27.41 -18.01
N LEU A 214 15.19 27.29 -16.94
CA LEU A 214 15.46 28.32 -15.94
C LEU A 214 16.47 29.36 -16.46
N PHE A 215 16.62 29.44 -17.78
CA PHE A 215 17.49 30.42 -18.43
C PHE A 215 16.65 31.14 -19.51
N ARG A 216 15.93 32.15 -19.08
CA ARG A 216 15.55 33.22 -19.97
C ARG A 216 16.51 34.37 -19.69
N ASN A 217 17.71 34.25 -20.28
CA ASN A 217 18.56 35.40 -20.56
C ASN A 217 17.73 36.37 -21.39
N GLY A 218 17.75 37.63 -20.93
CA GLY A 218 17.21 38.72 -21.70
C GLY A 218 18.01 38.85 -23.01
N ASP A 219 17.31 39.14 -24.01
CA ASP A 219 17.64 40.10 -25.06
C ASP A 219 16.44 40.12 -26.00
N GLU A 220 15.86 41.26 -26.08
CA GLU A 220 15.54 41.85 -27.36
C GLU A 220 15.22 43.33 -27.15
N THR A 221 16.17 44.06 -27.56
CA THR A 221 16.24 45.45 -27.91
C THR A 221 15.26 45.78 -29.04
N GLY A 222 14.74 46.97 -28.98
CA GLY A 222 14.12 47.68 -30.08
C GLY A 222 13.36 48.86 -29.49
N GLY A 223 13.86 49.95 -29.40
CA GLY A 223 14.30 50.95 -30.33
C GLY A 223 13.21 51.99 -30.39
N GLU A 224 13.45 53.16 -29.91
CA GLU A 224 13.55 54.33 -30.72
C GLU A 224 13.80 55.61 -29.91
N LYS A 225 14.63 56.42 -30.48
CA LYS A 225 15.23 57.66 -30.15
C LYS A 225 14.25 58.85 -30.07
N ALA A 226 14.59 59.79 -29.21
CA ALA A 226 14.70 61.25 -29.44
C ALA A 226 14.82 61.90 -28.06
N GLY A 227 15.76 62.70 -27.68
CA GLY A 227 16.55 63.68 -28.36
C GLY A 227 16.44 64.99 -27.56
N MET A 228 17.63 65.54 -27.21
CA MET A 228 17.87 66.93 -26.79
C MET A 228 17.32 67.41 -25.44
N GLY A 229 18.11 67.88 -24.55
CA GLY A 229 19.21 68.82 -24.53
C GLY A 229 19.25 69.45 -23.13
N PRO A 230 20.30 70.14 -22.71
CA PRO A 230 20.53 70.43 -21.32
C PRO A 230 20.00 71.82 -20.93
N GLU A 231 19.40 71.96 -19.77
CA GLU A 231 19.33 73.26 -19.12
C GLU A 231 19.58 73.17 -17.61
N MET A 232 20.44 74.08 -17.24
CA MET A 232 21.05 74.35 -15.97
C MET A 232 20.12 74.95 -14.93
N MET A 233 20.43 74.61 -13.68
CA MET A 233 20.34 75.35 -12.46
C MET A 233 18.94 75.73 -11.91
N VAL A 234 18.71 75.30 -10.67
CA VAL A 234 18.84 76.20 -9.49
C VAL A 234 18.70 75.35 -8.23
N GLN A 235 19.68 75.42 -7.34
CA GLN A 235 19.63 74.90 -5.98
C GLN A 235 18.68 75.74 -5.13
N ALA A 236 17.70 75.11 -4.48
CA ALA A 236 17.00 75.56 -3.33
C ALA A 236 17.26 74.71 -2.12
N PRO A 237 17.28 75.20 -0.88
CA PRO A 237 17.90 74.59 0.27
C PRO A 237 17.12 73.36 0.77
N ALA A 238 17.87 72.35 1.17
CA ALA A 238 17.40 71.03 1.68
C ALA A 238 16.53 71.20 2.93
N TYR A 239 15.23 70.99 2.76
CA TYR A 239 14.37 70.66 3.88
C TYR A 239 14.54 69.17 4.12
N ARG A 240 15.15 68.75 5.25
CA ARG A 240 15.40 67.41 5.67
C ARG A 240 14.06 66.82 6.17
N GLU A 241 13.22 66.34 5.27
CA GLU A 241 12.11 65.48 5.65
C GLU A 241 12.63 64.20 6.31
N ARG A 242 12.31 64.02 7.58
CA ARG A 242 12.48 62.74 8.25
C ARG A 242 11.61 61.72 7.51
N SER A 243 12.30 60.87 6.72
CA SER A 243 11.62 59.91 5.87
C SER A 243 10.73 58.99 6.73
N ARG A 244 9.46 58.87 6.38
CA ARG A 244 8.49 57.92 6.93
C ARG A 244 8.97 56.47 6.76
N VAL A 245 9.99 56.25 5.98
CA VAL A 245 10.67 54.97 5.73
C VAL A 245 11.30 54.40 7.02
N SER A 246 11.85 55.22 7.92
CA SER A 246 12.42 54.83 9.20
C SER A 246 11.38 54.21 10.16
N LEU A 247 10.17 54.75 10.19
CA LEU A 247 9.05 54.23 11.00
C LEU A 247 8.57 52.86 10.47
N PHE A 248 8.56 52.71 9.15
CA PHE A 248 8.18 51.42 8.52
C PHE A 248 9.20 50.32 8.82
N PHE A 249 10.51 50.62 8.75
CA PHE A 249 11.55 49.66 9.10
C PHE A 249 11.52 49.24 10.58
N THR A 250 11.25 50.16 11.52
CA THR A 250 11.13 49.79 12.94
C THR A 250 9.88 48.92 13.22
N LEU A 251 8.77 49.16 12.50
CA LEU A 251 7.54 48.34 12.62
C LEU A 251 7.75 46.95 12.04
N VAL A 252 8.41 46.85 10.89
CA VAL A 252 8.77 45.54 10.28
C VAL A 252 9.76 44.79 11.14
N ALA A 253 10.76 45.45 11.70
CA ALA A 253 11.75 44.81 12.59
C ALA A 253 11.09 44.32 13.90
N GLY A 254 10.16 45.09 14.49
CA GLY A 254 9.39 44.68 15.66
C GLY A 254 8.48 43.52 15.39
N PHE A 255 7.84 43.49 14.24
CA PHE A 255 7.00 42.32 13.80
C PHE A 255 7.83 41.09 13.57
N ALA A 256 9.00 41.18 12.92
CA ALA A 256 9.93 40.08 12.71
C ALA A 256 10.46 39.55 14.04
N ALA A 257 10.82 40.41 14.98
CA ALA A 257 11.26 40.00 16.32
C ALA A 257 10.14 39.32 17.12
N GLY A 258 8.88 39.82 17.00
CA GLY A 258 7.70 39.19 17.61
C GLY A 258 7.42 37.81 17.05
N LEU A 259 7.52 37.62 15.72
CA LEU A 259 7.39 36.30 15.09
C LEU A 259 8.50 35.35 15.50
N LEU A 260 9.72 35.84 15.63
CA LEU A 260 10.86 35.02 16.09
C LEU A 260 10.69 34.58 17.55
N ALA A 261 10.24 35.47 18.43
CA ALA A 261 9.94 35.15 19.82
C ALA A 261 8.78 34.15 19.94
N PHE A 262 7.72 34.34 19.15
CA PHE A 262 6.62 33.38 19.07
C PHE A 262 7.09 32.00 18.58
N TYR A 263 7.93 31.95 17.56
CA TYR A 263 8.49 30.71 17.05
C TYR A 263 9.34 29.99 18.09
N LEU A 264 10.20 30.72 18.81
CA LEU A 264 11.09 30.14 19.81
C LEU A 264 10.38 29.69 21.10
N LEU A 265 9.29 30.35 21.50
CA LEU A 265 8.59 30.07 22.75
C LEU A 265 7.33 29.22 22.57
N ALA A 266 6.49 29.53 21.59
CA ALA A 266 5.21 28.85 21.39
C ALA A 266 5.34 27.49 20.68
N VAL A 267 6.23 27.41 19.67
CA VAL A 267 6.39 26.17 18.89
C VAL A 267 6.90 24.99 19.75
N PRO A 268 7.89 25.14 20.65
CA PRO A 268 8.33 24.05 21.53
C PRO A 268 7.24 23.64 22.50
N ALA A 269 6.48 24.59 23.07
CA ALA A 269 5.40 24.29 24.01
C ALA A 269 4.25 23.50 23.35
N ILE A 270 3.86 23.88 22.13
CA ILE A 270 2.86 23.17 21.33
C ILE A 270 3.36 21.77 20.96
N LYS A 271 4.62 21.65 20.52
CA LYS A 271 5.24 20.36 20.23
C LYS A 271 5.22 19.43 21.43
N GLN A 272 5.60 19.90 22.62
CA GLN A 272 5.60 19.06 23.85
C GLN A 272 4.19 18.60 24.22
N ARG A 273 3.16 19.41 24.02
CA ARG A 273 1.76 19.02 24.27
C ARG A 273 1.35 17.90 23.30
N ILE A 274 1.60 18.08 22.02
CA ILE A 274 1.28 17.09 20.96
C ILE A 274 2.04 15.78 21.20
N TYR A 275 3.31 15.85 21.60
CA TYR A 275 4.09 14.64 21.91
C TYR A 275 3.58 13.89 23.16
N ARG A 276 3.07 14.59 24.18
CA ARG A 276 2.47 13.94 25.35
C ARG A 276 1.16 13.24 24.99
N GLU A 277 0.29 13.90 24.25
CA GLU A 277 -0.99 13.32 23.79
C GLU A 277 -0.76 12.13 22.86
N ALA A 278 0.19 12.25 21.90
CA ALA A 278 0.56 11.17 21.02
C ALA A 278 1.16 9.97 21.76
N ASN A 279 2.05 10.21 22.74
CA ASN A 279 2.62 9.13 23.56
C ASN A 279 1.55 8.43 24.40
N GLN A 280 0.59 9.16 24.98
CA GLN A 280 -0.51 8.56 25.73
C GLN A 280 -1.39 7.68 24.83
N GLN A 281 -1.67 8.12 23.61
CA GLN A 281 -2.40 7.32 22.63
C GLN A 281 -1.60 6.09 22.19
N ILE A 282 -0.29 6.22 21.96
CA ILE A 282 0.58 5.08 21.61
C ILE A 282 0.59 4.04 22.73
N VAL A 283 0.68 4.46 23.99
CA VAL A 283 0.62 3.54 25.14
C VAL A 283 -0.74 2.84 25.19
N SER A 284 -1.85 3.57 25.05
CA SER A 284 -3.20 2.95 25.06
C SER A 284 -3.42 1.98 23.89
N TYR A 285 -2.89 2.28 22.70
CA TYR A 285 -2.93 1.35 21.56
C TYR A 285 -2.00 0.15 21.77
N SER A 286 -0.82 0.35 22.36
CA SER A 286 0.09 -0.74 22.72
C SER A 286 -0.55 -1.71 23.71
N ASP A 287 -1.24 -1.17 24.73
CA ASP A 287 -1.96 -1.98 25.72
C ASP A 287 -3.13 -2.73 25.08
N ALA A 288 -3.88 -2.09 24.18
CA ALA A 288 -4.96 -2.74 23.44
C ALA A 288 -4.43 -3.86 22.51
N VAL A 289 -3.31 -3.64 21.82
CA VAL A 289 -2.67 -4.65 20.97
C VAL A 289 -2.12 -5.80 21.79
N SER A 290 -1.52 -5.53 22.96
CA SER A 290 -1.02 -6.59 23.85
C SER A 290 -2.15 -7.41 24.46
N SER A 291 -3.29 -6.79 24.81
CA SER A 291 -4.47 -7.52 25.29
C SER A 291 -5.09 -8.41 24.19
N GLN A 292 -5.21 -7.88 22.97
CA GLN A 292 -5.66 -8.67 21.80
C GLN A 292 -4.68 -9.80 21.46
N GLY A 293 -3.36 -9.57 21.60
CA GLY A 293 -2.33 -10.60 21.44
C GLY A 293 -2.48 -11.72 22.49
N ALA A 294 -2.79 -11.38 23.73
CA ALA A 294 -3.04 -12.37 24.79
C ALA A 294 -4.32 -13.16 24.55
N GLU A 295 -5.39 -12.51 24.07
CA GLU A 295 -6.63 -13.19 23.69
C GLU A 295 -6.43 -14.15 22.51
N LEU A 296 -5.67 -13.72 21.51
CA LEU A 296 -5.34 -14.55 20.34
C LEU A 296 -4.52 -15.79 20.74
N THR A 297 -3.54 -15.62 21.63
CA THR A 297 -2.74 -16.74 22.16
C THR A 297 -3.62 -17.71 22.95
N LYS A 298 -4.57 -17.19 23.75
CA LYS A 298 -5.52 -18.01 24.49
C LYS A 298 -6.47 -18.78 23.56
N ALA A 299 -6.99 -18.12 22.53
CA ALA A 299 -7.82 -18.77 21.51
C ALA A 299 -7.04 -19.87 20.75
N GLN A 300 -5.77 -19.61 20.40
CA GLN A 300 -4.91 -20.62 19.78
C GLN A 300 -4.65 -21.83 20.67
N SER A 301 -4.45 -21.61 21.98
CA SER A 301 -4.29 -22.73 22.93
C SER A 301 -5.57 -23.56 23.07
N GLN A 302 -6.76 -22.90 23.06
CA GLN A 302 -8.05 -23.60 23.10
C GLN A 302 -8.31 -24.42 21.82
N VAL A 303 -7.96 -23.88 20.65
CA VAL A 303 -8.04 -24.65 19.38
C VAL A 303 -7.16 -25.86 19.44
N LYS A 304 -5.91 -25.73 19.89
CA LYS A 304 -5.00 -26.87 20.01
C LYS A 304 -5.53 -27.93 20.98
N GLU A 305 -6.05 -27.54 22.14
CA GLU A 305 -6.67 -28.45 23.11
C GLU A 305 -7.88 -29.18 22.52
N SER A 306 -8.70 -28.47 21.72
CA SER A 306 -9.83 -29.10 21.04
C SER A 306 -9.37 -30.06 19.92
N ASP A 307 -8.32 -29.75 19.19
CA ASP A 307 -7.72 -30.65 18.18
C ASP A 307 -7.19 -31.93 18.83
N ASP A 308 -6.48 -31.81 19.96
CA ASP A 308 -5.97 -32.98 20.72
C ASP A 308 -7.14 -33.85 21.22
N THR A 309 -8.26 -33.25 21.65
CA THR A 309 -9.45 -34.02 22.08
C THR A 309 -10.16 -34.69 20.92
N VAL A 310 -10.23 -34.05 19.74
CA VAL A 310 -10.80 -34.64 18.52
C VAL A 310 -9.93 -35.83 18.05
N GLU A 311 -8.61 -35.71 18.12
CA GLU A 311 -7.69 -36.79 17.74
C GLU A 311 -7.87 -37.98 18.69
N ALA A 312 -7.94 -37.77 19.99
CA ALA A 312 -8.21 -38.81 20.98
C ALA A 312 -9.57 -39.51 20.75
N ALA A 313 -10.62 -38.73 20.49
CA ALA A 313 -11.94 -39.27 20.19
C ALA A 313 -11.96 -40.09 18.89
N SER A 314 -11.25 -39.61 17.84
CA SER A 314 -11.15 -40.35 16.59
C SER A 314 -10.44 -41.68 16.74
N ALA A 315 -9.39 -41.75 17.57
CA ALA A 315 -8.70 -42.98 17.90
C ALA A 315 -9.61 -43.97 18.65
N GLN A 316 -10.42 -43.49 19.60
CA GLN A 316 -11.41 -44.31 20.31
C GLN A 316 -12.48 -44.86 19.37
N ILE A 317 -13.01 -44.03 18.46
CA ILE A 317 -14.01 -44.45 17.46
C ILE A 317 -13.39 -45.57 16.56
N ALA A 318 -12.16 -45.40 16.09
CA ALA A 318 -11.48 -46.41 15.29
C ALA A 318 -11.29 -47.74 16.03
N GLN A 319 -11.03 -47.68 17.33
CA GLN A 319 -10.91 -48.89 18.16
C GLN A 319 -12.27 -49.56 18.36
N GLU A 320 -13.32 -48.82 18.64
CA GLU A 320 -14.68 -49.38 18.78
C GLU A 320 -15.21 -49.93 17.45
N GLN A 321 -14.90 -49.30 16.32
CA GLN A 321 -15.23 -49.86 15.00
C GLN A 321 -14.51 -51.18 14.73
N LYS A 322 -13.24 -51.31 15.10
CA LYS A 322 -12.52 -52.60 14.99
C LYS A 322 -13.14 -53.67 15.87
N LYS A 323 -13.53 -53.36 17.12
CA LYS A 323 -14.26 -54.29 17.98
C LYS A 323 -15.57 -54.74 17.35
N SER A 324 -16.40 -53.78 16.90
CA SER A 324 -17.69 -54.07 16.26
C SER A 324 -17.54 -54.99 15.03
N SER A 325 -16.58 -54.66 14.15
CA SER A 325 -16.32 -55.50 12.96
C SER A 325 -15.83 -56.92 13.33
N THR A 326 -15.04 -57.04 14.39
CA THR A 326 -14.55 -58.33 14.89
C THR A 326 -15.70 -59.18 15.44
N TYR A 327 -16.57 -58.62 16.25
CA TYR A 327 -17.75 -59.32 16.74
C TYR A 327 -18.71 -59.73 15.61
N GLN A 328 -18.89 -58.89 14.62
CA GLN A 328 -19.72 -59.16 13.45
C GLN A 328 -19.12 -60.34 12.65
N ALA A 329 -17.82 -60.34 12.39
CA ALA A 329 -17.13 -61.44 11.71
C ALA A 329 -17.24 -62.78 12.50
N LEU A 330 -17.16 -62.71 13.83
CA LEU A 330 -17.30 -63.87 14.71
C LEU A 330 -18.72 -64.43 14.67
N LEU A 331 -19.75 -63.58 14.66
CA LEU A 331 -21.16 -64.00 14.54
C LEU A 331 -21.44 -64.64 13.15
N GLU A 332 -20.89 -64.06 12.09
CA GLU A 332 -21.00 -64.62 10.74
C GLU A 332 -20.30 -65.96 10.62
N ALA A 333 -19.11 -66.11 11.18
CA ALA A 333 -18.38 -67.35 11.23
C ALA A 333 -19.14 -68.45 12.00
N TYR A 334 -19.74 -68.04 13.14
CA TYR A 334 -20.57 -69.03 13.93
C TYR A 334 -21.84 -69.44 13.18
N ALA A 335 -22.48 -68.50 12.48
CA ALA A 335 -23.63 -68.84 11.64
C ALA A 335 -23.28 -69.78 10.49
N ALA A 336 -22.16 -69.58 9.80
CA ALA A 336 -21.66 -70.50 8.77
C ALA A 336 -21.32 -71.88 9.33
N TYR A 337 -20.69 -71.91 10.52
CA TYR A 337 -20.40 -73.17 11.22
C TYR A 337 -21.71 -73.93 11.53
N LYS A 338 -22.75 -73.31 12.04
CA LYS A 338 -24.04 -73.94 12.27
C LYS A 338 -24.72 -74.48 11.01
N GLN A 339 -24.44 -73.92 9.85
CA GLN A 339 -24.90 -74.36 8.55
C GLN A 339 -24.03 -75.46 7.94
N GLN A 340 -23.03 -75.97 8.70
CA GLN A 340 -22.05 -76.97 8.29
C GLN A 340 -21.14 -76.57 7.11
N ASN A 341 -21.04 -75.24 6.85
CA ASN A 341 -20.16 -74.70 5.81
C ASN A 341 -18.81 -74.27 6.43
N MET A 342 -17.92 -75.27 6.56
CA MET A 342 -16.62 -75.10 7.22
C MET A 342 -15.68 -74.17 6.48
N ASP A 343 -15.73 -74.18 5.13
CA ASP A 343 -14.86 -73.31 4.32
C ASP A 343 -15.22 -71.84 4.47
N GLU A 344 -16.50 -71.47 4.49
CA GLU A 344 -16.99 -70.15 4.71
C GLU A 344 -16.73 -69.66 6.15
N ALA A 345 -16.93 -70.54 7.13
CA ALA A 345 -16.59 -70.23 8.53
C ALA A 345 -15.13 -69.87 8.71
N ALA A 346 -14.23 -70.64 8.08
CA ALA A 346 -12.78 -70.36 8.13
C ALA A 346 -12.38 -69.06 7.44
N LEU A 347 -13.06 -68.71 6.32
CA LEU A 347 -12.82 -67.44 5.62
C LEU A 347 -13.25 -66.23 6.46
N LYS A 348 -14.39 -66.34 7.16
CA LYS A 348 -14.88 -65.27 8.04
C LYS A 348 -14.02 -65.05 9.26
N LEU A 349 -13.43 -66.14 9.83
CA LEU A 349 -12.49 -66.00 10.95
C LEU A 349 -11.20 -65.31 10.62
N GLN A 350 -10.78 -65.24 9.36
CA GLN A 350 -9.62 -64.48 8.94
C GLN A 350 -9.77 -62.98 9.19
N ASN A 351 -11.01 -62.47 9.26
CA ASN A 351 -11.32 -61.04 9.51
C ASN A 351 -11.47 -60.72 11.00
N VAL A 352 -11.21 -61.68 11.90
CA VAL A 352 -11.29 -61.51 13.36
C VAL A 352 -9.95 -61.02 13.90
N TYR A 353 -9.95 -59.85 14.50
CA TYR A 353 -8.76 -59.32 15.16
C TYR A 353 -8.71 -59.85 16.62
N VAL A 354 -7.96 -60.93 16.85
CA VAL A 354 -7.85 -61.58 18.16
C VAL A 354 -7.43 -60.64 19.29
N ASN A 355 -6.57 -59.66 18.99
CA ASN A 355 -6.05 -58.72 19.97
C ASN A 355 -7.10 -57.71 20.52
N VAL A 356 -8.33 -57.74 19.99
CA VAL A 356 -9.42 -56.82 20.34
C VAL A 356 -10.51 -57.56 21.13
N LEU A 357 -10.46 -58.87 21.17
CA LEU A 357 -11.39 -59.71 21.94
C LEU A 357 -10.97 -59.80 23.41
N PRO A 358 -11.90 -59.94 24.36
CA PRO A 358 -11.60 -60.27 25.75
C PRO A 358 -10.94 -61.66 25.84
N ASP A 359 -10.09 -61.82 26.87
CA ASP A 359 -9.33 -63.09 27.07
C ASP A 359 -10.23 -64.29 27.37
N ASP A 360 -11.52 -64.10 27.55
CA ASP A 360 -12.50 -65.13 27.94
C ASP A 360 -13.30 -65.68 26.73
N LEU A 361 -13.05 -65.16 25.51
CA LEU A 361 -13.71 -65.60 24.26
C LEU A 361 -12.75 -66.32 23.33
#